data_b862c93f71e435a9460fcea9a689152e
#
_entry.id   b862c93f71e435a9460fcea9a689152e
#
_cell.length_a   1.000
_cell.length_b   1.000
_cell.length_c   1.000
_cell.angle_alpha   90.00
_cell.angle_beta   90.00
_cell.angle_gamma   90.00
#
_symmetry.space_group_name_H-M   'P 1'
#
loop_
_entity.id
_entity.type
_entity.pdbx_description
1 polymer ?
#
loop_
_entity_poly.entity_id
_entity_poly.type
_entity_poly.pdbx_seq_one_letter_code
_entity_poly.pdbx_strand_id
1 'polypeptide(L)'
;ACLVGSEMCIRDSIENRGKNMRKKAWILLLFATLIALLCACSDTAQQPETEKPKIRIGGTTYAPYFYRNIGGNYTGIDVEIAEEACARIGYEPIFVELDIDKGFELLNEDYVDCLWCCLTMEGNEDKFIWAGPYMYTQRVVVVPADSEIETLEDLAEKCVAVQAGSISEEIILKGLNPNLPEITDLSTFSTMGEVFTSLRKGYADAAIGHESSLRLYTDEYPDGYRYLNMNMYSDAVGVAFKPDGDEALAEKLTQTLLEMREDGTMAAIVKKYGLDAEKSVNGGTE
;
A
#
# COMPACT_ATOMS: atom_id res chain seq x y z
N ALA A 1 -100.17 -29.26 8.13
CA ALA A 1 -98.96 -29.56 7.30
C ALA A 1 -97.98 -28.39 7.30
N CYS A 2 -97.17 -28.21 8.38
CA CYS A 2 -96.07 -27.22 8.31
C CYS A 2 -95.08 -27.38 9.46
N LEU A 3 -94.49 -28.57 9.61
CA LEU A 3 -93.46 -28.80 10.64
C LEU A 3 -92.31 -29.72 10.22
N VAL A 4 -92.24 -30.10 8.93
CA VAL A 4 -91.19 -31.01 8.45
C VAL A 4 -90.08 -30.27 7.67
N GLY A 5 -90.22 -28.98 7.34
CA GLY A 5 -89.26 -28.22 6.58
C GLY A 5 -88.14 -27.52 7.33
N SER A 6 -88.28 -27.37 8.65
CA SER A 6 -87.29 -26.58 9.42
C SER A 6 -86.09 -27.41 9.97
N GLU A 7 -86.27 -28.71 10.21
CA GLU A 7 -85.17 -29.52 10.73
C GLU A 7 -84.10 -29.92 9.68
N MET A 8 -84.48 -30.02 8.39
CA MET A 8 -83.59 -30.40 7.33
C MET A 8 -82.64 -29.24 6.91
N CYS A 9 -83.08 -27.97 7.00
CA CYS A 9 -82.21 -26.82 6.72
C CYS A 9 -81.18 -26.53 7.82
N ILE A 10 -81.48 -26.88 9.08
CA ILE A 10 -80.53 -26.66 10.21
C ILE A 10 -79.43 -27.73 10.18
N ARG A 11 -79.74 -28.94 9.76
CA ARG A 11 -78.76 -30.06 9.72
C ARG A 11 -77.73 -29.85 8.61
N ASP A 12 -78.12 -29.38 7.44
CA ASP A 12 -77.20 -29.09 6.30
C ASP A 12 -76.29 -27.87 6.60
N SER A 13 -76.79 -26.87 7.39
CA SER A 13 -76.03 -25.73 7.76
C SER A 13 -74.94 -26.02 8.78
N ILE A 14 -75.15 -26.96 9.68
CA ILE A 14 -74.19 -27.40 10.68
C ILE A 14 -73.10 -28.26 10.08
N GLU A 15 -73.47 -29.17 9.14
CA GLU A 15 -72.51 -30.07 8.48
C GLU A 15 -71.58 -29.30 7.51
N ASN A 16 -72.08 -28.26 6.83
CA ASN A 16 -71.31 -27.43 5.94
C ASN A 16 -70.38 -26.49 6.71
N ARG A 17 -70.73 -26.05 7.94
CA ARG A 17 -69.88 -25.25 8.82
C ARG A 17 -68.72 -26.10 9.35
N GLY A 18 -68.95 -27.38 9.70
CA GLY A 18 -67.89 -28.29 10.15
C GLY A 18 -66.86 -28.64 9.07
N LYS A 19 -67.31 -28.81 7.84
CA LYS A 19 -66.43 -29.07 6.67
C LYS A 19 -65.54 -27.86 6.33
N ASN A 20 -66.10 -26.65 6.46
CA ASN A 20 -65.37 -25.43 6.20
C ASN A 20 -64.34 -25.06 7.29
N MET A 21 -64.67 -25.38 8.56
CA MET A 21 -63.70 -25.22 9.68
C MET A 21 -62.54 -26.25 9.57
N ARG A 22 -62.79 -27.48 9.18
CA ARG A 22 -61.73 -28.46 8.94
C ARG A 22 -60.82 -28.07 7.80
N LYS A 23 -61.36 -27.57 6.68
CA LYS A 23 -60.55 -27.05 5.58
C LYS A 23 -59.68 -25.85 5.99
N LYS A 24 -60.20 -24.91 6.78
CA LYS A 24 -59.46 -23.76 7.30
C LYS A 24 -58.37 -24.21 8.28
N ALA A 25 -58.64 -25.20 9.12
CA ALA A 25 -57.63 -25.76 10.05
C ALA A 25 -56.51 -26.49 9.30
N TRP A 26 -56.82 -27.23 8.20
CA TRP A 26 -55.78 -27.85 7.37
C TRP A 26 -54.93 -26.85 6.59
N ILE A 27 -55.52 -25.75 6.12
CA ILE A 27 -54.79 -24.68 5.44
C ILE A 27 -53.87 -23.93 6.45
N LEU A 28 -54.30 -23.71 7.68
CA LEU A 28 -53.46 -23.11 8.72
C LEU A 28 -52.31 -24.04 9.15
N LEU A 29 -52.56 -25.35 9.20
CA LEU A 29 -51.51 -26.35 9.48
C LEU A 29 -50.47 -26.40 8.35
N LEU A 30 -50.89 -26.35 7.08
CA LEU A 30 -50.00 -26.32 5.92
C LEU A 30 -49.19 -24.98 5.89
N PHE A 31 -49.80 -23.87 6.25
CA PHE A 31 -49.09 -22.60 6.35
C PHE A 31 -48.08 -22.60 7.50
N ALA A 32 -48.42 -23.17 8.65
CA ALA A 32 -47.52 -23.33 9.78
C ALA A 32 -46.31 -24.23 9.48
N THR A 33 -46.54 -25.33 8.75
CA THR A 33 -45.45 -26.22 8.30
C THR A 33 -44.57 -25.59 7.23
N LEU A 34 -45.14 -24.75 6.35
CA LEU A 34 -44.38 -24.02 5.34
C LEU A 34 -43.50 -22.91 5.98
N ILE A 35 -44.02 -22.21 7.01
CA ILE A 35 -43.25 -21.25 7.79
C ILE A 35 -42.16 -21.95 8.59
N ALA A 36 -42.42 -23.12 9.18
CA ALA A 36 -41.40 -23.89 9.90
C ALA A 36 -40.27 -24.38 8.96
N LEU A 37 -40.62 -24.79 7.73
CA LEU A 37 -39.64 -25.16 6.68
C LEU A 37 -38.82 -23.95 6.19
N LEU A 38 -39.39 -22.77 6.13
CA LEU A 38 -38.66 -21.53 5.76
C LEU A 38 -37.74 -21.03 6.89
N CYS A 39 -38.10 -21.26 8.16
CA CYS A 39 -37.24 -20.97 9.29
C CYS A 39 -36.08 -21.97 9.46
N ALA A 40 -36.21 -23.21 9.00
CA ALA A 40 -35.15 -24.20 9.07
C ALA A 40 -34.01 -24.00 8.05
N CYS A 41 -34.20 -23.11 7.05
CA CYS A 41 -33.17 -22.76 6.07
C CYS A 41 -32.37 -21.49 6.44
N SER A 42 -32.59 -20.90 7.61
CA SER A 42 -31.87 -19.69 8.06
C SER A 42 -30.85 -19.96 9.18
N ASP A 43 -30.49 -21.21 9.46
CA ASP A 43 -29.22 -21.52 10.08
C ASP A 43 -28.11 -21.42 9.02
N THR A 44 -27.88 -20.20 8.53
CA THR A 44 -26.57 -19.84 8.07
C THR A 44 -25.70 -19.90 9.32
N ALA A 45 -25.03 -21.01 9.54
CA ALA A 45 -23.94 -21.08 10.48
C ALA A 45 -23.02 -19.90 10.12
N GLN A 46 -23.07 -18.82 10.91
CA GLN A 46 -21.96 -17.88 10.96
C GLN A 46 -20.78 -18.74 11.39
N GLN A 47 -20.00 -19.19 10.38
CA GLN A 47 -18.64 -19.63 10.66
C GLN A 47 -18.04 -18.49 11.51
N PRO A 48 -17.45 -18.79 12.67
CA PRO A 48 -16.71 -17.77 13.38
C PRO A 48 -15.71 -17.20 12.35
N GLU A 49 -15.86 -15.93 12.05
CA GLU A 49 -14.91 -15.19 11.23
C GLU A 49 -13.58 -15.39 11.96
N THR A 50 -12.74 -16.28 11.46
CA THR A 50 -11.41 -16.50 12.03
C THR A 50 -10.69 -15.16 11.87
N GLU A 51 -10.44 -14.50 12.98
CA GLU A 51 -9.72 -13.22 13.01
C GLU A 51 -8.42 -13.42 12.23
N LYS A 52 -8.23 -12.61 11.19
CA LYS A 52 -7.05 -12.73 10.34
C LYS A 52 -5.79 -12.45 11.18
N PRO A 53 -4.72 -13.20 10.99
CA PRO A 53 -3.45 -12.86 11.61
C PRO A 53 -3.04 -11.46 11.22
N LYS A 54 -2.49 -10.72 12.16
CA LYS A 54 -2.06 -9.34 11.97
C LYS A 54 -0.57 -9.30 11.66
N ILE A 55 -0.17 -8.36 10.80
CA ILE A 55 1.22 -8.05 10.52
C ILE A 55 1.47 -6.56 10.77
N ARG A 56 2.40 -6.25 11.67
CA ARG A 56 2.79 -4.88 12.00
C ARG A 56 3.85 -4.40 11.03
N ILE A 57 3.50 -3.42 10.22
CA ILE A 57 4.33 -2.88 9.14
C ILE A 57 4.87 -1.53 9.59
N GLY A 58 6.16 -1.45 9.83
CA GLY A 58 6.86 -0.23 10.17
C GLY A 58 7.21 0.58 8.92
N GLY A 59 6.99 1.89 8.97
CA GLY A 59 7.38 2.80 7.92
C GLY A 59 7.65 4.21 8.44
N THR A 60 8.45 4.97 7.69
CA THR A 60 8.68 6.40 7.93
C THR A 60 7.87 7.23 6.96
N THR A 61 7.44 8.42 7.38
CA THR A 61 6.73 9.34 6.48
C THR A 61 7.62 9.75 5.33
N TYR A 62 7.31 9.23 4.15
CA TYR A 62 8.03 9.47 2.89
C TYR A 62 7.07 9.41 1.69
N ALA A 63 6.54 10.54 1.27
CA ALA A 63 5.65 10.60 0.10
C ALA A 63 6.45 10.40 -1.21
N PRO A 64 5.89 9.71 -2.20
CA PRO A 64 4.53 9.16 -2.30
C PRO A 64 4.39 7.72 -1.77
N TYR A 65 5.34 7.19 -1.03
CA TYR A 65 5.39 5.77 -0.63
C TYR A 65 4.58 5.46 0.62
N PHE A 66 4.89 6.09 1.73
CA PHE A 66 4.26 5.87 3.03
C PHE A 66 4.01 7.21 3.71
N TYR A 67 2.77 7.62 3.88
CA TYR A 67 2.42 8.90 4.51
C TYR A 67 0.97 8.91 4.98
N ARG A 68 0.55 9.99 5.66
CA ARG A 68 -0.84 10.17 6.07
C ARG A 68 -1.54 11.15 5.14
N ASN A 69 -2.75 10.80 4.71
CA ASN A 69 -3.61 11.71 3.99
C ASN A 69 -4.24 12.76 4.94
N ILE A 70 -5.00 13.71 4.37
CA ILE A 70 -5.68 14.77 5.13
C ILE A 70 -6.64 14.21 6.20
N GLY A 71 -7.19 13.02 6.00
CA GLY A 71 -8.04 12.31 6.96
C GLY A 71 -7.27 11.59 8.08
N GLY A 72 -5.92 11.66 8.07
CA GLY A 72 -5.06 10.99 9.04
C GLY A 72 -4.82 9.50 8.78
N ASN A 73 -5.36 8.94 7.69
CA ASN A 73 -5.17 7.55 7.33
C ASN A 73 -3.83 7.36 6.59
N TYR A 74 -3.18 6.24 6.82
CA TYR A 74 -2.01 5.86 6.03
C TYR A 74 -2.40 5.66 4.57
N THR A 75 -1.54 6.07 3.67
CA THR A 75 -1.70 5.98 2.22
C THR A 75 -0.32 6.05 1.56
N GLY A 76 -0.27 5.75 0.28
CA GLY A 76 0.96 5.75 -0.49
C GLY A 76 1.15 4.45 -1.25
N ILE A 77 2.15 4.42 -2.11
CA ILE A 77 2.47 3.27 -2.95
C ILE A 77 2.69 2.03 -2.09
N ASP A 78 3.52 2.13 -1.07
CA ASP A 78 3.89 1.02 -0.19
C ASP A 78 2.70 0.55 0.65
N VAL A 79 1.86 1.49 1.11
CA VAL A 79 0.64 1.18 1.86
C VAL A 79 -0.35 0.39 0.99
N GLU A 80 -0.63 0.85 -0.24
CA GLU A 80 -1.56 0.17 -1.15
C GLU A 80 -1.03 -1.21 -1.59
N ILE A 81 0.27 -1.33 -1.86
CA ILE A 81 0.89 -2.62 -2.18
C ILE A 81 0.81 -3.57 -0.99
N ALA A 82 1.10 -3.09 0.23
CA ALA A 82 1.03 -3.88 1.44
C ALA A 82 -0.40 -4.34 1.76
N GLU A 83 -1.41 -3.47 1.62
CA GLU A 83 -2.81 -3.81 1.81
C GLU A 83 -3.24 -4.94 0.87
N GLU A 84 -2.93 -4.83 -0.43
CA GLU A 84 -3.27 -5.84 -1.42
C GLU A 84 -2.52 -7.15 -1.19
N ALA A 85 -1.20 -7.08 -0.95
CA ALA A 85 -0.39 -8.27 -0.69
C ALA A 85 -0.87 -9.02 0.56
N CYS A 86 -1.10 -8.29 1.67
CA CYS A 86 -1.62 -8.86 2.90
C CYS A 86 -3.01 -9.47 2.71
N ALA A 87 -3.89 -8.83 1.93
CA ALA A 87 -5.21 -9.37 1.62
C ALA A 87 -5.11 -10.71 0.89
N ARG A 88 -4.21 -10.85 -0.09
CA ARG A 88 -3.97 -12.09 -0.85
C ARG A 88 -3.45 -13.23 0.02
N ILE A 89 -2.56 -12.92 0.97
CA ILE A 89 -2.00 -13.95 1.87
C ILE A 89 -2.87 -14.21 3.11
N GLY A 90 -3.98 -13.46 3.28
CA GLY A 90 -4.93 -13.66 4.38
C GLY A 90 -4.54 -12.97 5.69
N TYR A 91 -3.70 -11.95 5.66
CA TYR A 91 -3.28 -11.14 6.80
C TYR A 91 -4.04 -9.80 6.85
N GLU A 92 -4.04 -9.17 8.04
CA GLU A 92 -4.49 -7.80 8.26
C GLU A 92 -3.27 -6.91 8.56
N PRO A 93 -2.94 -5.91 7.71
CA PRO A 93 -1.81 -5.02 7.95
C PRO A 93 -2.14 -3.99 9.03
N ILE A 94 -1.19 -3.77 9.94
CA ILE A 94 -1.21 -2.71 10.95
C ILE A 94 -0.03 -1.78 10.68
N PHE A 95 -0.29 -0.60 10.16
CA PHE A 95 0.75 0.37 9.86
C PHE A 95 1.20 1.12 11.11
N VAL A 96 2.52 1.22 11.28
CA VAL A 96 3.18 1.88 12.42
C VAL A 96 4.18 2.88 11.88
N GLU A 97 3.99 4.15 12.19
CA GLU A 97 4.93 5.21 11.83
C GLU A 97 6.14 5.18 12.76
N LEU A 98 7.32 5.12 12.18
CA LEU A 98 8.60 5.02 12.88
C LEU A 98 9.54 6.13 12.43
N ASP A 99 10.47 6.48 13.31
CA ASP A 99 11.70 7.14 12.92
C ASP A 99 12.61 6.10 12.25
N ILE A 100 13.06 6.36 11.02
CA ILE A 100 13.87 5.38 10.26
C ILE A 100 15.14 5.01 10.98
N ASP A 101 15.78 5.94 11.69
CA ASP A 101 16.99 5.70 12.44
C ASP A 101 16.80 4.66 13.58
N LYS A 102 15.55 4.52 14.05
CA LYS A 102 15.14 3.53 15.05
C LYS A 102 14.46 2.32 14.45
N GLY A 103 14.12 2.37 13.17
CA GLY A 103 13.34 1.32 12.50
C GLY A 103 14.00 -0.06 12.64
N PHE A 104 15.29 -0.12 12.47
CA PHE A 104 16.06 -1.37 12.59
C PHE A 104 16.13 -1.90 14.04
N GLU A 105 16.26 -1.01 15.03
CA GLU A 105 16.21 -1.38 16.43
C GLU A 105 14.83 -1.93 16.81
N LEU A 106 13.76 -1.22 16.43
CA LEU A 106 12.38 -1.61 16.68
C LEU A 106 11.96 -2.89 15.95
N LEU A 107 12.54 -3.16 14.77
CA LEU A 107 12.36 -4.44 14.06
C LEU A 107 13.02 -5.58 14.86
N ASN A 108 14.23 -5.39 15.36
CA ASN A 108 14.95 -6.39 16.16
C ASN A 108 14.30 -6.64 17.53
N GLU A 109 13.62 -5.63 18.09
CA GLU A 109 12.86 -5.72 19.35
C GLU A 109 11.44 -6.29 19.17
N ASP A 110 11.08 -6.75 17.98
CA ASP A 110 9.73 -7.25 17.65
C ASP A 110 8.60 -6.22 17.89
N TYR A 111 8.90 -4.91 17.81
CA TYR A 111 7.88 -3.87 17.87
C TYR A 111 7.05 -3.83 16.58
N VAL A 112 7.70 -4.08 15.44
CA VAL A 112 7.10 -4.32 14.12
C VAL A 112 7.59 -5.65 13.56
N ASP A 113 6.82 -6.25 12.67
CA ASP A 113 7.15 -7.55 12.08
C ASP A 113 7.99 -7.40 10.80
N CYS A 114 7.85 -6.27 10.12
CA CYS A 114 8.67 -5.91 8.96
C CYS A 114 8.73 -4.38 8.79
N LEU A 115 9.72 -3.92 8.00
CA LEU A 115 9.80 -2.55 7.51
C LEU A 115 9.41 -2.52 6.03
N TRP A 116 8.47 -1.64 5.68
CA TRP A 116 7.97 -1.49 4.32
C TRP A 116 7.76 0.00 4.02
N CYS A 117 8.82 0.66 3.59
CA CYS A 117 8.85 2.10 3.35
C CYS A 117 9.95 2.50 2.35
N CYS A 118 9.86 1.95 1.13
CA CYS A 118 10.81 2.23 0.05
C CYS A 118 12.27 1.92 0.45
N LEU A 119 12.49 0.79 1.15
CA LEU A 119 13.83 0.41 1.59
C LEU A 119 14.63 -0.19 0.44
N THR A 120 15.80 0.36 0.20
CA THR A 120 16.76 -0.14 -0.79
C THR A 120 17.41 -1.44 -0.30
N MET A 121 17.35 -2.48 -1.13
CA MET A 121 17.96 -3.77 -0.85
C MET A 121 19.48 -3.72 -1.02
N GLU A 122 19.96 -2.96 -2.02
CA GLU A 122 21.38 -2.86 -2.35
C GLU A 122 22.22 -2.33 -1.19
N GLY A 123 23.32 -3.02 -0.86
CA GLY A 123 24.18 -2.72 0.26
C GLY A 123 23.62 -3.13 1.64
N ASN A 124 22.45 -3.77 1.66
CA ASN A 124 21.76 -4.27 2.86
C ASN A 124 21.34 -5.74 2.71
N GLU A 125 21.80 -6.44 1.68
CA GLU A 125 21.35 -7.79 1.32
C GLU A 125 21.52 -8.76 2.48
N ASP A 126 22.66 -8.70 3.17
CA ASP A 126 23.00 -9.60 4.27
C ASP A 126 22.46 -9.17 5.64
N LYS A 127 21.82 -7.98 5.72
CA LYS A 127 21.35 -7.43 6.99
C LYS A 127 19.95 -7.87 7.37
N PHE A 128 19.16 -8.33 6.40
CA PHE A 128 17.75 -8.63 6.56
C PHE A 128 17.36 -9.88 5.78
N ILE A 129 16.27 -10.52 6.19
CA ILE A 129 15.51 -11.38 5.30
C ILE A 129 14.61 -10.45 4.45
N TRP A 130 14.70 -10.56 3.13
CA TRP A 130 13.99 -9.70 2.21
C TRP A 130 12.80 -10.40 1.55
N ALA A 131 11.67 -9.70 1.47
CA ALA A 131 10.63 -10.03 0.52
C ALA A 131 10.65 -9.03 -0.65
N GLY A 132 10.58 -9.54 -1.87
CA GLY A 132 10.67 -8.76 -3.10
C GLY A 132 11.91 -9.10 -3.93
N PRO A 133 12.40 -8.16 -4.78
CA PRO A 133 11.99 -6.75 -4.88
C PRO A 133 10.56 -6.58 -5.37
N TYR A 134 9.86 -5.59 -4.83
CA TYR A 134 8.50 -5.28 -5.30
C TYR A 134 8.48 -4.13 -6.30
N MET A 135 9.47 -3.27 -6.27
CA MET A 135 9.54 -2.09 -7.11
C MET A 135 11.00 -1.66 -7.30
N TYR A 136 11.22 -0.78 -8.27
CA TYR A 136 12.51 -0.15 -8.54
C TYR A 136 12.36 1.37 -8.50
N THR A 137 13.35 2.05 -7.96
CA THR A 137 13.40 3.51 -7.85
C THR A 137 14.62 4.07 -8.53
N GLN A 138 14.55 5.30 -9.03
CA GLN A 138 15.68 6.02 -9.58
C GLN A 138 16.00 7.25 -8.75
N ARG A 139 17.28 7.53 -8.56
CA ARG A 139 17.74 8.81 -8.04
C ARG A 139 18.10 9.72 -9.19
N VAL A 140 17.76 10.98 -9.04
CA VAL A 140 17.98 12.00 -10.03
C VAL A 140 18.53 13.26 -9.38
N VAL A 141 19.22 14.05 -10.17
CA VAL A 141 19.53 15.44 -9.85
C VAL A 141 18.48 16.31 -10.53
N VAL A 142 17.87 17.20 -9.79
CA VAL A 142 16.96 18.23 -10.31
C VAL A 142 17.64 19.58 -10.23
N VAL A 143 17.61 20.30 -11.33
CA VAL A 143 18.12 21.66 -11.45
C VAL A 143 17.06 22.58 -12.06
N PRO A 144 17.11 23.90 -11.84
CA PRO A 144 16.29 24.86 -12.59
C PRO A 144 16.49 24.67 -14.11
N ALA A 145 15.43 24.89 -14.89
CA ALA A 145 15.49 24.69 -16.35
C ALA A 145 16.53 25.57 -17.06
N ASP A 146 16.78 26.75 -16.49
CA ASP A 146 17.78 27.73 -16.96
C ASP A 146 19.17 27.60 -16.32
N SER A 147 19.38 26.52 -15.53
CA SER A 147 20.67 26.25 -14.89
C SER A 147 21.75 25.94 -15.93
N GLU A 148 22.98 26.35 -15.67
CA GLU A 148 24.16 26.00 -16.45
C GLU A 148 24.71 24.58 -16.15
N ILE A 149 24.15 23.89 -15.16
CA ILE A 149 24.54 22.53 -14.78
C ILE A 149 23.95 21.54 -15.81
N GLU A 150 24.77 21.01 -16.69
CA GLU A 150 24.36 20.09 -17.77
C GLU A 150 24.72 18.63 -17.46
N THR A 151 25.79 18.42 -16.70
CA THR A 151 26.35 17.11 -16.35
C THR A 151 26.53 16.95 -14.84
N LEU A 152 26.84 15.76 -14.36
CA LEU A 152 27.13 15.54 -12.94
C LEU A 152 28.42 16.24 -12.50
N GLU A 153 29.40 16.35 -13.38
CA GLU A 153 30.67 17.04 -13.12
C GLU A 153 30.48 18.52 -12.81
N ASP A 154 29.45 19.15 -13.38
CA ASP A 154 29.12 20.56 -13.12
C ASP A 154 28.60 20.82 -11.72
N LEU A 155 28.30 19.76 -10.93
CA LEU A 155 27.93 19.88 -9.52
C LEU A 155 29.11 20.24 -8.61
N ALA A 156 30.34 20.11 -9.09
CA ALA A 156 31.49 20.59 -8.35
C ALA A 156 31.33 22.07 -8.01
N GLU A 157 31.61 22.46 -6.77
CA GLU A 157 31.48 23.86 -6.28
C GLU A 157 30.03 24.39 -6.26
N LYS A 158 29.01 23.54 -6.50
CA LYS A 158 27.59 23.91 -6.41
C LYS A 158 27.02 23.52 -5.06
N CYS A 159 26.05 24.31 -4.60
CA CYS A 159 25.26 23.95 -3.42
C CYS A 159 24.23 22.87 -3.78
N VAL A 160 24.39 21.69 -3.23
CA VAL A 160 23.51 20.55 -3.46
C VAL A 160 22.63 20.31 -2.23
N ALA A 161 21.32 20.23 -2.43
CA ALA A 161 20.34 19.97 -1.38
C ALA A 161 19.90 18.50 -1.38
N VAL A 162 19.85 17.87 -0.21
CA VAL A 162 19.36 16.50 0.01
C VAL A 162 18.53 16.41 1.28
N GLN A 163 17.74 15.35 1.40
CA GLN A 163 17.06 15.04 2.66
C GLN A 163 18.06 14.38 3.63
N ALA A 164 18.08 14.85 4.87
CA ALA A 164 18.89 14.30 5.95
C ALA A 164 18.53 12.82 6.23
N GLY A 165 19.51 11.99 6.51
CA GLY A 165 19.35 10.55 6.74
C GLY A 165 19.01 9.76 5.48
N SER A 166 18.97 10.39 4.28
CA SER A 166 18.69 9.69 3.04
C SER A 166 19.92 9.00 2.46
N ILE A 167 19.70 7.97 1.65
CA ILE A 167 20.79 7.32 0.90
C ILE A 167 21.47 8.33 -0.06
N SER A 168 20.77 9.34 -0.56
CA SER A 168 21.38 10.39 -1.38
C SER A 168 22.44 11.16 -0.60
N GLU A 169 22.17 11.50 0.66
CA GLU A 169 23.18 12.09 1.55
C GLU A 169 24.36 11.16 1.79
N GLU A 170 24.09 9.87 2.09
CA GLU A 170 25.12 8.88 2.33
C GLU A 170 26.04 8.69 1.11
N ILE A 171 25.47 8.62 -0.10
CA ILE A 171 26.21 8.52 -1.37
C ILE A 171 27.20 9.69 -1.51
N ILE A 172 26.75 10.89 -1.23
CA ILE A 172 27.61 12.08 -1.34
C ILE A 172 28.71 12.06 -0.25
N LEU A 173 28.31 11.88 1.02
CA LEU A 173 29.24 11.94 2.14
C LEU A 173 30.32 10.85 2.10
N LYS A 174 29.99 9.68 1.56
CA LYS A 174 30.91 8.54 1.45
C LYS A 174 31.57 8.39 0.09
N GLY A 175 31.20 9.23 -0.90
CA GLY A 175 31.71 9.14 -2.26
C GLY A 175 31.38 7.79 -2.93
N LEU A 176 30.18 7.26 -2.72
CA LEU A 176 29.77 5.95 -3.22
C LEU A 176 29.48 5.94 -4.71
N ASN A 177 29.27 7.12 -5.33
CA ASN A 177 29.08 7.23 -6.76
C ASN A 177 30.33 7.77 -7.45
N PRO A 178 31.04 6.96 -8.24
CA PRO A 178 32.24 7.40 -8.94
C PRO A 178 31.97 8.46 -10.04
N ASN A 179 30.70 8.62 -10.45
CA ASN A 179 30.32 9.61 -11.47
C ASN A 179 29.95 10.97 -10.86
N LEU A 180 29.85 11.06 -9.52
CA LEU A 180 29.65 12.33 -8.83
C LEU A 180 31.01 12.98 -8.52
N PRO A 181 31.17 14.29 -8.76
CA PRO A 181 32.32 15.01 -8.27
C PRO A 181 32.28 15.11 -6.73
N GLU A 182 33.36 15.56 -6.11
CA GLU A 182 33.33 15.92 -4.71
C GLU A 182 32.40 17.11 -4.49
N ILE A 183 31.32 16.90 -3.72
CA ILE A 183 30.35 17.93 -3.35
C ILE A 183 30.82 18.56 -2.04
N THR A 184 31.32 19.77 -2.11
CA THR A 184 31.87 20.49 -0.96
C THR A 184 30.83 21.37 -0.24
N ASP A 185 29.74 21.74 -0.92
CA ASP A 185 28.63 22.52 -0.35
C ASP A 185 27.35 21.64 -0.38
N LEU A 186 27.14 20.91 0.72
CA LEU A 186 25.99 20.03 0.91
C LEU A 186 25.03 20.63 1.95
N SER A 187 23.82 20.96 1.53
CA SER A 187 22.73 21.40 2.41
C SER A 187 21.75 20.27 2.68
N THR A 188 21.51 19.95 3.96
CA THR A 188 20.61 18.88 4.37
C THR A 188 19.35 19.43 5.02
N PHE A 189 18.20 18.84 4.71
CA PHE A 189 16.88 19.26 5.18
C PHE A 189 16.09 18.05 5.73
N SER A 190 15.17 18.31 6.65
CA SER A 190 14.39 17.25 7.28
C SER A 190 13.40 16.60 6.32
N THR A 191 12.91 17.34 5.32
CA THR A 191 11.90 16.85 4.37
C THR A 191 12.27 17.16 2.93
N MET A 192 11.77 16.35 1.99
CA MET A 192 11.95 16.60 0.55
C MET A 192 11.28 17.92 0.10
N GLY A 193 10.18 18.33 0.77
CA GLY A 193 9.54 19.62 0.52
C GLY A 193 10.44 20.82 0.84
N GLU A 194 11.27 20.70 1.90
CA GLU A 194 12.27 21.73 2.23
C GLU A 194 13.43 21.70 1.25
N VAL A 195 13.90 20.52 0.83
CA VAL A 195 14.91 20.36 -0.23
C VAL A 195 14.46 21.09 -1.49
N PHE A 196 13.25 20.80 -1.98
CA PHE A 196 12.71 21.44 -3.17
C PHE A 196 12.49 22.97 -2.97
N THR A 197 12.04 23.37 -1.78
CA THR A 197 11.88 24.81 -1.45
C THR A 197 13.22 25.54 -1.50
N SER A 198 14.31 24.92 -1.04
CA SER A 198 15.66 25.45 -1.13
C SER A 198 16.08 25.66 -2.59
N LEU A 199 15.88 24.64 -3.43
CA LEU A 199 16.14 24.74 -4.88
C LEU A 199 15.30 25.86 -5.53
N ARG A 200 14.00 25.90 -5.28
CA ARG A 200 13.07 26.87 -5.84
C ARG A 200 13.40 28.32 -5.47
N LYS A 201 13.96 28.53 -4.29
CA LYS A 201 14.37 29.87 -3.81
C LYS A 201 15.80 30.25 -4.19
N GLY A 202 16.51 29.37 -4.88
CA GLY A 202 17.91 29.60 -5.26
C GLY A 202 18.88 29.55 -4.08
N TYR A 203 18.53 28.85 -2.99
CA TYR A 203 19.44 28.59 -1.88
C TYR A 203 20.32 27.38 -2.16
N ALA A 204 19.87 26.49 -3.04
CA ALA A 204 20.63 25.41 -3.61
C ALA A 204 20.58 25.51 -5.14
N ASP A 205 21.65 25.04 -5.80
CA ASP A 205 21.78 25.00 -7.25
C ASP A 205 21.16 23.70 -7.82
N ALA A 206 21.18 22.64 -7.02
CA ALA A 206 20.66 21.31 -7.38
C ALA A 206 20.01 20.63 -6.19
N ALA A 207 19.06 19.73 -6.45
CA ALA A 207 18.46 18.83 -5.47
C ALA A 207 18.65 17.39 -5.90
N ILE A 208 19.02 16.48 -4.98
CA ILE A 208 19.17 15.06 -5.24
C ILE A 208 18.21 14.26 -4.38
N GLY A 209 17.50 13.32 -5.01
CA GLY A 209 16.54 12.44 -4.34
C GLY A 209 15.93 11.42 -5.29
N HIS A 210 14.97 10.66 -4.77
CA HIS A 210 14.17 9.79 -5.63
C HIS A 210 13.36 10.61 -6.63
N GLU A 211 13.37 10.20 -7.90
CA GLU A 211 12.62 10.87 -8.97
C GLU A 211 11.15 11.06 -8.59
N SER A 212 10.50 10.01 -8.08
CA SER A 212 9.10 10.04 -7.64
C SER A 212 8.80 11.09 -6.57
N SER A 213 9.70 11.25 -5.60
CA SER A 213 9.52 12.24 -4.53
C SER A 213 9.74 13.67 -5.04
N LEU A 214 10.69 13.87 -5.94
CA LEU A 214 10.95 15.18 -6.54
C LEU A 214 9.84 15.58 -7.52
N ARG A 215 9.26 14.63 -8.27
CA ARG A 215 8.13 14.89 -9.18
C ARG A 215 6.91 15.44 -8.47
N LEU A 216 6.65 15.08 -7.23
CA LEU A 216 5.54 15.67 -6.44
C LEU A 216 5.57 17.21 -6.40
N TYR A 217 6.75 17.77 -6.53
CA TYR A 217 6.96 19.22 -6.47
C TYR A 217 7.24 19.84 -7.83
N THR A 218 8.01 19.16 -8.68
CA THR A 218 8.40 19.72 -10.00
C THR A 218 7.24 19.68 -10.99
N ASP A 219 6.31 18.71 -10.89
CA ASP A 219 5.15 18.62 -11.79
C ASP A 219 4.16 19.78 -11.58
N GLU A 220 4.23 20.47 -10.45
CA GLU A 220 3.49 21.72 -10.23
C GLU A 220 4.08 22.93 -11.05
N TYR A 221 5.28 22.78 -11.59
CA TYR A 221 5.99 23.84 -12.33
C TYR A 221 6.47 23.31 -13.69
N PRO A 222 5.56 23.07 -14.64
CA PRO A 222 5.91 22.62 -15.98
C PRO A 222 6.97 23.54 -16.60
N ASP A 223 8.00 22.96 -17.19
CA ASP A 223 9.12 23.67 -17.80
C ASP A 223 10.02 24.47 -16.81
N GLY A 224 9.77 24.36 -15.49
CA GLY A 224 10.58 25.07 -14.48
C GLY A 224 11.86 24.36 -14.08
N TYR A 225 11.91 23.07 -14.32
CA TYR A 225 13.01 22.20 -13.87
C TYR A 225 13.37 21.16 -14.93
N ARG A 226 14.60 20.69 -14.87
CA ARG A 226 15.06 19.54 -15.65
C ARG A 226 15.80 18.54 -14.77
N TYR A 227 15.83 17.32 -15.25
CA TYR A 227 16.39 16.17 -14.54
C TYR A 227 17.71 15.79 -15.22
N LEU A 228 18.76 15.62 -14.43
CA LEU A 228 19.97 14.95 -14.85
C LEU A 228 19.92 13.51 -14.38
N ASN A 229 20.15 12.58 -15.30
CA ASN A 229 20.27 11.17 -14.95
C ASN A 229 21.58 10.97 -14.20
N MET A 230 21.51 10.42 -13.00
CA MET A 230 22.70 10.12 -12.20
C MET A 230 23.48 8.92 -12.74
N ASN A 231 22.97 8.21 -13.74
CA ASN A 231 23.47 6.91 -14.17
C ASN A 231 23.73 5.97 -12.99
N MET A 232 22.92 6.13 -11.96
CA MET A 232 22.97 5.35 -10.75
C MET A 232 21.70 4.54 -10.63
N TYR A 233 21.93 3.28 -10.60
CA TYR A 233 21.09 2.22 -10.11
C TYR A 233 19.59 2.49 -10.11
N SER A 234 18.89 1.62 -10.83
CA SER A 234 17.54 1.27 -10.50
C SER A 234 17.61 0.55 -9.15
N ASP A 235 17.45 1.30 -8.04
CA ASP A 235 17.48 0.72 -6.72
C ASP A 235 16.30 -0.25 -6.56
N ALA A 236 16.60 -1.52 -6.36
CA ALA A 236 15.60 -2.50 -5.98
C ALA A 236 15.13 -2.22 -4.54
N VAL A 237 13.82 -2.06 -4.35
CA VAL A 237 13.23 -1.88 -3.04
C VAL A 237 12.45 -3.11 -2.59
N GLY A 238 12.61 -3.47 -1.33
CA GLY A 238 12.03 -4.67 -0.74
C GLY A 238 11.42 -4.42 0.63
N VAL A 239 10.81 -5.46 1.16
CA VAL A 239 10.28 -5.51 2.53
C VAL A 239 11.32 -6.20 3.40
N ALA A 240 11.79 -5.52 4.44
CA ALA A 240 12.83 -6.03 5.32
C ALA A 240 12.22 -6.70 6.56
N PHE A 241 12.62 -7.95 6.81
CA PHE A 241 12.37 -8.69 8.04
C PHE A 241 13.68 -8.82 8.82
N LYS A 242 13.61 -8.99 10.13
CA LYS A 242 14.82 -9.22 10.94
C LYS A 242 15.56 -10.49 10.49
N PRO A 243 16.89 -10.59 10.71
CA PRO A 243 17.71 -11.71 10.18
C PRO A 243 17.31 -13.10 10.67
N ASP A 244 16.68 -13.18 11.85
CA ASP A 244 16.14 -14.40 12.46
C ASP A 244 14.60 -14.44 12.44
N GLY A 245 13.96 -13.66 11.52
CA GLY A 245 12.52 -13.51 11.40
C GLY A 245 11.83 -14.65 10.64
N ASP A 246 10.58 -14.40 10.25
CA ASP A 246 9.75 -15.37 9.54
C ASP A 246 10.11 -15.44 8.05
N GLU A 247 11.08 -16.29 7.71
CA GLU A 247 11.54 -16.53 6.33
C GLU A 247 10.38 -17.06 5.44
N ALA A 248 9.51 -17.90 6.01
CA ALA A 248 8.39 -18.45 5.25
C ALA A 248 7.35 -17.37 4.88
N LEU A 249 7.12 -16.40 5.76
CA LEU A 249 6.27 -15.24 5.45
C LEU A 249 6.93 -14.32 4.42
N ALA A 250 8.23 -14.07 4.52
CA ALA A 250 8.98 -13.28 3.53
C ALA A 250 8.94 -13.92 2.14
N GLU A 251 9.13 -15.24 2.04
CA GLU A 251 9.02 -15.98 0.79
C GLU A 251 7.59 -15.93 0.22
N LYS A 252 6.58 -16.12 1.08
CA LYS A 252 5.17 -16.03 0.67
C LYS A 252 4.82 -14.64 0.15
N LEU A 253 5.31 -13.58 0.81
CA LEU A 253 5.16 -12.21 0.31
C LEU A 253 5.88 -12.01 -1.02
N THR A 254 7.10 -12.52 -1.19
CA THR A 254 7.85 -12.44 -2.44
C THR A 254 7.04 -13.02 -3.60
N GLN A 255 6.47 -14.21 -3.43
CA GLN A 255 5.63 -14.84 -4.44
C GLN A 255 4.39 -13.99 -4.75
N THR A 256 3.73 -13.47 -3.72
CA THR A 256 2.54 -12.62 -3.90
C THR A 256 2.87 -11.31 -4.64
N LEU A 257 4.02 -10.70 -4.34
CA LEU A 257 4.48 -9.49 -5.03
C LEU A 257 4.82 -9.76 -6.50
N LEU A 258 5.37 -10.95 -6.81
CA LEU A 258 5.57 -11.39 -8.19
C LEU A 258 4.24 -11.57 -8.93
N GLU A 259 3.25 -12.23 -8.31
CA GLU A 259 1.90 -12.37 -8.88
C GLU A 259 1.26 -10.99 -9.14
N MET A 260 1.39 -10.03 -8.21
CA MET A 260 0.89 -8.66 -8.37
C MET A 260 1.58 -7.91 -9.52
N ARG A 261 2.84 -8.24 -9.79
CA ARG A 261 3.57 -7.72 -10.95
C ARG A 261 3.02 -8.31 -12.25
N GLU A 262 2.85 -9.63 -12.30
CA GLU A 262 2.40 -10.36 -13.48
C GLU A 262 0.97 -10.04 -13.88
N ASP A 263 0.06 -9.89 -12.90
CA ASP A 263 -1.36 -9.58 -13.15
C ASP A 263 -1.63 -8.07 -13.39
N GLY A 264 -0.60 -7.23 -13.28
CA GLY A 264 -0.67 -5.79 -13.52
C GLY A 264 -1.19 -4.95 -12.33
N THR A 265 -1.49 -5.55 -11.18
CA THR A 265 -1.93 -4.84 -9.98
C THR A 265 -0.87 -3.84 -9.52
N MET A 266 0.41 -4.26 -9.48
CA MET A 266 1.53 -3.39 -9.13
C MET A 266 1.60 -2.18 -10.06
N ALA A 267 1.52 -2.40 -11.38
CA ALA A 267 1.52 -1.35 -12.38
C ALA A 267 0.34 -0.37 -12.23
N ALA A 268 -0.84 -0.89 -11.86
CA ALA A 268 -2.01 -0.05 -11.62
C ALA A 268 -1.83 0.85 -10.38
N ILE A 269 -1.23 0.33 -9.31
CA ILE A 269 -0.95 1.09 -8.09
C ILE A 269 0.03 2.22 -8.38
N VAL A 270 1.21 1.91 -8.94
CA VAL A 270 2.25 2.93 -9.17
C VAL A 270 1.79 4.04 -10.13
N LYS A 271 0.96 3.71 -11.13
CA LYS A 271 0.37 4.70 -12.05
C LYS A 271 -0.54 5.72 -11.36
N LYS A 272 -1.24 5.37 -10.30
CA LYS A 272 -2.06 6.33 -9.52
C LYS A 272 -1.22 7.47 -8.97
N TYR A 273 0.06 7.22 -8.73
CA TYR A 273 1.02 8.17 -8.19
C TYR A 273 1.87 8.84 -9.27
N GLY A 274 1.46 8.73 -10.54
CA GLY A 274 2.14 9.38 -11.67
C GLY A 274 3.46 8.73 -12.08
N LEU A 275 3.81 7.54 -11.57
CA LEU A 275 5.05 6.87 -11.91
C LEU A 275 4.94 6.10 -13.21
N ASP A 276 6.08 5.98 -13.91
CA ASP A 276 6.24 5.10 -15.05
C ASP A 276 6.27 3.64 -14.56
N ALA A 277 5.19 2.89 -14.88
CA ALA A 277 5.06 1.52 -14.41
C ALA A 277 6.12 0.59 -14.99
N GLU A 278 6.60 0.81 -16.23
CA GLU A 278 7.62 -0.04 -16.83
C GLU A 278 8.94 0.11 -16.06
N LYS A 279 9.36 1.33 -15.80
CA LYS A 279 10.57 1.61 -15.02
C LYS A 279 10.44 1.17 -13.56
N SER A 280 9.30 1.50 -12.94
CA SER A 280 9.11 1.28 -11.50
C SER A 280 8.86 -0.18 -11.14
N VAL A 281 8.26 -0.97 -12.03
CA VAL A 281 7.90 -2.37 -11.74
C VAL A 281 8.90 -3.36 -12.33
N ASN A 282 9.45 -3.07 -13.52
CA ASN A 282 10.35 -3.98 -14.24
C ASN A 282 11.83 -3.57 -14.19
N GLY A 283 12.14 -2.43 -13.56
CA GLY A 283 13.53 -1.98 -13.40
C GLY A 283 14.16 -1.36 -14.63
N GLY A 284 13.35 -1.05 -15.66
CA GLY A 284 13.83 -0.45 -16.90
C GLY A 284 14.95 -1.27 -17.52
N THR A 285 14.61 -2.34 -18.20
CA THR A 285 15.60 -3.03 -19.05
C THR A 285 15.92 -2.13 -20.25
N GLU A 286 17.09 -1.48 -20.23
CA GLU A 286 17.72 -1.08 -21.49
C GLU A 286 18.33 -2.29 -22.18
#